data_4a08b0b9986b60a85093344560cbf2d3
#
_entry.id   4a08b0b9986b60a85093344560cbf2d3
#
_cell.length_a   1.000
_cell.length_b   1.000
_cell.length_c   1.000
_cell.angle_alpha   90.00
_cell.angle_beta   90.00
_cell.angle_gamma   90.00
#
_symmetry.space_group_name_H-M   'P 1'
#
loop_
_entity.id
_entity.type
_entity.pdbx_description
1 polymer ?
#
loop_
_entity_poly.entity_id
_entity_poly.type
_entity_poly.pdbx_seq_one_letter_code
_entity_poly.pdbx_strand_id
1 'polypeptide(L)'
;MSFTVRCRIVVLSLSIVAALAMVDKSAHAGMEEAVKAMQANDLATAEKELQVLIKERDPRAQFLAGLYIYGNPESKMYDVNKATPMLLDAAERGYVPAMLPLAGAYAEGKGVPKSAYEAYKWILIAERWNAPVVPQSYEPLLRELKPDEIEKAKAAAVAYTFKTK
;
A
#
# COMPACT_ATOMS: atom_id res chain seq x y z
N MET A 1 -7.34 -49.49 3.68
CA MET A 1 -7.75 -48.17 3.13
C MET A 1 -7.71 -48.26 1.62
N SER A 2 -8.87 -48.10 1.00
CA SER A 2 -9.16 -48.43 -0.41
C SER A 2 -8.42 -47.49 -1.35
N PHE A 3 -7.94 -48.00 -2.49
CA PHE A 3 -7.28 -47.29 -3.60
C PHE A 3 -8.09 -46.08 -4.09
N THR A 4 -9.40 -46.12 -3.98
CA THR A 4 -10.34 -45.04 -4.31
C THR A 4 -10.22 -43.80 -3.42
N VAL A 5 -9.82 -43.93 -2.16
CA VAL A 5 -9.64 -42.79 -1.23
C VAL A 5 -8.34 -42.01 -1.54
N ARG A 6 -7.27 -42.76 -1.90
CA ARG A 6 -5.99 -42.12 -2.30
C ARG A 6 -6.11 -41.34 -3.60
N CYS A 7 -6.87 -41.84 -4.57
CA CYS A 7 -7.09 -41.17 -5.85
C CYS A 7 -7.90 -39.85 -5.69
N ARG A 8 -8.91 -39.87 -4.79
CA ARG A 8 -9.71 -38.67 -4.49
C ARG A 8 -8.90 -37.56 -3.79
N ILE A 9 -7.99 -37.91 -2.88
CA ILE A 9 -7.13 -36.93 -2.18
C ILE A 9 -6.11 -36.29 -3.15
N VAL A 10 -5.54 -37.08 -4.06
CA VAL A 10 -4.57 -36.57 -5.06
C VAL A 10 -5.26 -35.66 -6.07
N VAL A 11 -6.46 -35.98 -6.53
CA VAL A 11 -7.22 -35.14 -7.47
C VAL A 11 -7.67 -33.82 -6.83
N LEU A 12 -8.06 -33.87 -5.53
CA LEU A 12 -8.39 -32.64 -4.79
C LEU A 12 -7.17 -31.74 -4.56
N SER A 13 -5.99 -32.30 -4.30
CA SER A 13 -4.77 -31.52 -4.13
C SER A 13 -4.28 -30.88 -5.43
N LEU A 14 -4.37 -31.59 -6.57
CA LEU A 14 -4.05 -31.02 -7.88
C LEU A 14 -5.03 -29.90 -8.28
N SER A 15 -6.32 -30.03 -8.00
CA SER A 15 -7.33 -29.00 -8.28
C SER A 15 -7.10 -27.73 -7.47
N ILE A 16 -6.69 -27.86 -6.20
CA ILE A 16 -6.39 -26.71 -5.34
C ILE A 16 -5.12 -25.99 -5.82
N VAL A 17 -4.07 -26.74 -6.17
CA VAL A 17 -2.83 -26.17 -6.69
C VAL A 17 -3.06 -25.47 -8.05
N ALA A 18 -3.86 -26.06 -8.94
CA ALA A 18 -4.23 -25.45 -10.22
C ALA A 18 -5.09 -24.19 -10.02
N ALA A 19 -6.03 -24.20 -9.06
CA ALA A 19 -6.83 -23.02 -8.74
C ALA A 19 -5.99 -21.88 -8.15
N LEU A 20 -5.04 -22.17 -7.26
CA LEU A 20 -4.11 -21.19 -6.71
C LEU A 20 -3.19 -20.60 -7.79
N ALA A 21 -2.70 -21.41 -8.71
CA ALA A 21 -1.87 -20.95 -9.84
C ALA A 21 -2.67 -20.08 -10.83
N MET A 22 -3.96 -20.35 -11.03
CA MET A 22 -4.84 -19.53 -11.86
C MET A 22 -5.17 -18.17 -11.21
N VAL A 23 -5.35 -18.13 -9.89
CA VAL A 23 -5.59 -16.89 -9.14
C VAL A 23 -4.35 -15.98 -9.21
N ASP A 24 -3.16 -16.53 -9.02
CA ASP A 24 -1.91 -15.74 -9.09
C ASP A 24 -1.67 -15.18 -10.51
N LYS A 25 -1.93 -15.98 -11.55
CA LYS A 25 -1.83 -15.54 -12.94
C LYS A 25 -2.87 -14.47 -13.29
N SER A 26 -4.10 -14.59 -12.82
CA SER A 26 -5.17 -13.60 -13.04
C SER A 26 -4.87 -12.29 -12.30
N ALA A 27 -4.38 -12.38 -11.06
CA ALA A 27 -3.96 -11.22 -10.27
C ALA A 27 -2.78 -10.47 -10.93
N HIS A 28 -1.83 -11.21 -11.48
CA HIS A 28 -0.70 -10.62 -12.20
C HIS A 28 -1.15 -9.92 -13.48
N ALA A 29 -2.04 -10.53 -14.25
CA ALA A 29 -2.60 -9.95 -15.47
C ALA A 29 -3.42 -8.67 -15.16
N GLY A 30 -4.25 -8.66 -14.13
CA GLY A 30 -5.01 -7.47 -13.73
C GLY A 30 -4.12 -6.30 -13.30
N MET A 31 -3.00 -6.58 -12.61
CA MET A 31 -2.02 -5.57 -12.25
C MET A 31 -1.35 -4.96 -13.49
N GLU A 32 -0.98 -5.77 -14.47
CA GLU A 32 -0.33 -5.32 -15.71
C GLU A 32 -1.28 -4.47 -16.54
N GLU A 33 -2.52 -4.90 -16.73
CA GLU A 33 -3.53 -4.12 -17.44
C GLU A 33 -3.89 -2.81 -16.73
N ALA A 34 -3.96 -2.81 -15.42
CA ALA A 34 -4.16 -1.59 -14.64
C ALA A 34 -3.03 -0.58 -14.87
N VAL A 35 -1.79 -1.01 -14.87
CA VAL A 35 -0.62 -0.13 -15.13
C VAL A 35 -0.68 0.43 -16.55
N LYS A 36 -1.03 -0.37 -17.56
CA LYS A 36 -1.22 0.10 -18.94
C LYS A 36 -2.33 1.14 -19.04
N ALA A 37 -3.46 0.88 -18.38
CA ALA A 37 -4.59 1.82 -18.33
C ALA A 37 -4.20 3.15 -17.65
N MET A 38 -3.43 3.11 -16.57
CA MET A 38 -2.89 4.32 -15.93
C MET A 38 -1.97 5.11 -16.85
N GLN A 39 -1.09 4.44 -17.62
CA GLN A 39 -0.22 5.08 -18.61
C GLN A 39 -1.02 5.75 -19.73
N ALA A 40 -2.18 5.18 -20.10
CA ALA A 40 -3.12 5.74 -21.05
C ALA A 40 -4.05 6.82 -20.44
N ASN A 41 -3.89 7.15 -19.15
CA ASN A 41 -4.79 8.02 -18.38
C ASN A 41 -6.24 7.53 -18.30
N ASP A 42 -6.47 6.23 -18.51
CA ASP A 42 -7.77 5.57 -18.32
C ASP A 42 -7.88 5.01 -16.90
N LEU A 43 -8.12 5.92 -15.96
CA LEU A 43 -8.17 5.58 -14.53
C LEU A 43 -9.40 4.73 -14.17
N ALA A 44 -10.48 4.79 -14.97
CA ALA A 44 -11.68 3.97 -14.76
C ALA A 44 -11.40 2.49 -15.06
N THR A 45 -10.72 2.20 -16.17
CA THR A 45 -10.27 0.84 -16.49
C THR A 45 -9.23 0.38 -15.46
N ALA A 46 -8.28 1.24 -15.07
CA ALA A 46 -7.28 0.90 -14.06
C ALA A 46 -7.94 0.51 -12.72
N GLU A 47 -8.92 1.26 -12.25
CA GLU A 47 -9.68 0.93 -11.03
C GLU A 47 -10.36 -0.43 -11.15
N LYS A 48 -11.06 -0.66 -12.28
CA LYS A 48 -11.77 -1.92 -12.52
C LYS A 48 -10.82 -3.13 -12.44
N GLU A 49 -9.68 -3.05 -13.09
CA GLU A 49 -8.69 -4.14 -13.11
C GLU A 49 -8.06 -4.37 -11.72
N LEU A 50 -7.91 -3.32 -10.90
CA LEU A 50 -7.39 -3.45 -9.54
C LEU A 50 -8.44 -3.91 -8.51
N GLN A 51 -9.74 -3.89 -8.82
CA GLN A 51 -10.79 -4.12 -7.81
C GLN A 51 -10.66 -5.44 -7.04
N VAL A 52 -10.29 -6.52 -7.71
CA VAL A 52 -10.10 -7.84 -7.06
C VAL A 52 -8.93 -7.75 -6.08
N LEU A 53 -7.80 -7.23 -6.53
CA LEU A 53 -6.59 -7.08 -5.72
C LEU A 53 -6.77 -6.10 -4.54
N ILE A 54 -7.55 -5.03 -4.74
CA ILE A 54 -7.93 -4.09 -3.67
C ILE A 54 -8.75 -4.81 -2.60
N LYS A 55 -9.72 -5.65 -2.99
CA LYS A 55 -10.54 -6.44 -2.04
C LYS A 55 -9.69 -7.46 -1.28
N GLU A 56 -8.72 -8.06 -1.94
CA GLU A 56 -7.75 -8.98 -1.35
C GLU A 56 -6.69 -8.25 -0.51
N ARG A 57 -6.74 -6.92 -0.49
CA ARG A 57 -5.80 -6.05 0.21
C ARG A 57 -4.36 -6.23 -0.26
N ASP A 58 -4.14 -6.49 -1.56
CA ASP A 58 -2.79 -6.49 -2.14
C ASP A 58 -2.17 -5.09 -1.96
N PRO A 59 -1.02 -4.97 -1.28
CA PRO A 59 -0.46 -3.67 -0.95
C PRO A 59 -0.01 -2.86 -2.19
N ARG A 60 0.29 -3.52 -3.30
CA ARG A 60 0.63 -2.87 -4.57
C ARG A 60 -0.61 -2.23 -5.19
N ALA A 61 -1.74 -2.96 -5.22
CA ALA A 61 -3.01 -2.46 -5.72
C ALA A 61 -3.55 -1.32 -4.86
N GLN A 62 -3.45 -1.45 -3.54
CA GLN A 62 -3.80 -0.39 -2.58
C GLN A 62 -2.97 0.88 -2.83
N PHE A 63 -1.67 0.74 -3.03
CA PHE A 63 -0.80 1.87 -3.34
C PHE A 63 -1.14 2.52 -4.68
N LEU A 64 -1.30 1.73 -5.75
CA LEU A 64 -1.61 2.26 -7.09
C LEU A 64 -2.96 3.01 -7.09
N ALA A 65 -4.00 2.42 -6.52
CA ALA A 65 -5.30 3.08 -6.41
C ALA A 65 -5.23 4.31 -5.51
N GLY A 66 -4.60 4.20 -4.35
CA GLY A 66 -4.47 5.28 -3.39
C GLY A 66 -3.69 6.48 -3.92
N LEU A 67 -2.61 6.26 -4.67
CA LEU A 67 -1.77 7.35 -5.15
C LEU A 67 -2.27 7.93 -6.48
N TYR A 68 -2.54 7.07 -7.47
CA TYR A 68 -2.76 7.53 -8.85
C TYR A 68 -4.23 7.72 -9.21
N ILE A 69 -5.15 6.97 -8.59
CA ILE A 69 -6.58 7.06 -8.92
C ILE A 69 -7.28 8.06 -7.98
N TYR A 70 -7.22 7.81 -6.67
CA TYR A 70 -7.95 8.61 -5.67
C TYR A 70 -7.12 9.75 -5.08
N GLY A 71 -5.80 9.64 -5.04
CA GLY A 71 -4.90 10.66 -4.49
C GLY A 71 -4.43 11.71 -5.49
N ASN A 72 -4.67 11.52 -6.78
CA ASN A 72 -4.30 12.47 -7.83
C ASN A 72 -5.36 13.58 -7.97
N PRO A 73 -5.03 14.85 -7.66
CA PRO A 73 -5.98 15.97 -7.77
C PRO A 73 -6.53 16.21 -9.18
N GLU A 74 -5.83 15.75 -10.22
CA GLU A 74 -6.26 15.86 -11.61
C GLU A 74 -7.23 14.73 -12.02
N SER A 75 -7.37 13.71 -11.18
CA SER A 75 -8.29 12.61 -11.41
C SER A 75 -9.73 13.04 -11.16
N LYS A 76 -10.65 12.65 -12.06
CA LYS A 76 -12.09 12.79 -11.84
C LYS A 76 -12.59 11.94 -10.66
N MET A 77 -11.77 11.01 -10.19
CA MET A 77 -12.06 10.10 -9.08
C MET A 77 -11.36 10.54 -7.80
N TYR A 78 -10.80 11.76 -7.76
CA TYR A 78 -10.08 12.30 -6.60
C TYR A 78 -10.92 12.21 -5.32
N ASP A 79 -10.41 11.49 -4.34
CA ASP A 79 -11.03 11.29 -3.03
C ASP A 79 -9.97 10.92 -2.00
N VAL A 80 -9.47 11.89 -1.26
CA VAL A 80 -8.42 11.67 -0.24
C VAL A 80 -8.88 10.76 0.90
N ASN A 81 -10.21 10.70 1.16
CA ASN A 81 -10.77 9.84 2.20
C ASN A 81 -10.74 8.35 1.79
N LYS A 82 -10.65 8.07 0.48
CA LYS A 82 -10.35 6.73 -0.04
C LYS A 82 -8.85 6.51 -0.20
N ALA A 83 -8.13 7.50 -0.72
CA ALA A 83 -6.70 7.42 -1.01
C ALA A 83 -5.86 7.09 0.23
N THR A 84 -6.01 7.88 1.29
CA THR A 84 -5.12 7.78 2.46
C THR A 84 -5.29 6.48 3.24
N PRO A 85 -6.50 5.93 3.49
CA PRO A 85 -6.65 4.59 4.07
C PRO A 85 -5.99 3.47 3.24
N MET A 86 -6.02 3.57 1.91
CA MET A 86 -5.35 2.61 1.03
C MET A 86 -3.82 2.71 1.15
N LEU A 87 -3.28 3.92 1.16
CA LEU A 87 -1.85 4.15 1.38
C LEU A 87 -1.40 3.65 2.76
N LEU A 88 -2.22 3.88 3.79
CA LEU A 88 -1.97 3.39 5.14
C LEU A 88 -1.94 1.86 5.20
N ASP A 89 -2.94 1.18 4.61
CA ASP A 89 -2.99 -0.28 4.59
C ASP A 89 -1.77 -0.87 3.85
N ALA A 90 -1.38 -0.29 2.72
CA ALA A 90 -0.20 -0.72 1.97
C ALA A 90 1.10 -0.52 2.78
N ALA A 91 1.27 0.64 3.41
CA ALA A 91 2.44 0.96 4.23
C ALA A 91 2.54 0.05 5.47
N GLU A 92 1.43 -0.19 6.17
CA GLU A 92 1.36 -1.07 7.34
C GLU A 92 1.69 -2.54 7.01
N ARG A 93 1.50 -2.94 5.74
CA ARG A 93 1.89 -4.26 5.22
C ARG A 93 3.31 -4.29 4.64
N GLY A 94 4.09 -3.23 4.85
CA GLY A 94 5.48 -3.17 4.45
C GLY A 94 5.72 -2.75 3.01
N TYR A 95 4.73 -2.23 2.32
CA TYR A 95 4.94 -1.71 0.97
C TYR A 95 5.62 -0.33 1.02
N VAL A 96 6.94 -0.35 0.93
CA VAL A 96 7.79 0.84 1.10
C VAL A 96 7.38 2.03 0.22
N PRO A 97 6.99 1.86 -1.07
CA PRO A 97 6.57 2.99 -1.90
C PRO A 97 5.36 3.78 -1.37
N ALA A 98 4.52 3.17 -0.51
CA ALA A 98 3.36 3.85 0.08
C ALA A 98 3.70 4.76 1.26
N MET A 99 4.88 4.57 1.89
CA MET A 99 5.21 5.22 3.16
C MET A 99 5.41 6.73 3.02
N LEU A 100 6.13 7.19 1.99
CA LEU A 100 6.37 8.62 1.77
C LEU A 100 5.11 9.38 1.33
N PRO A 101 4.26 8.88 0.40
CA PRO A 101 2.95 9.47 0.14
C PRO A 101 2.06 9.56 1.37
N LEU A 102 2.06 8.52 2.22
CA LEU A 102 1.33 8.52 3.49
C LEU A 102 1.87 9.58 4.46
N ALA A 103 3.19 9.72 4.57
CA ALA A 103 3.80 10.78 5.37
C ALA A 103 3.37 12.17 4.87
N GLY A 104 3.33 12.38 3.56
CA GLY A 104 2.79 13.60 2.96
C GLY A 104 1.32 13.85 3.31
N ALA A 105 0.49 12.81 3.29
CA ALA A 105 -0.91 12.91 3.70
C ALA A 105 -1.07 13.36 5.17
N TYR A 106 -0.26 12.84 6.09
CA TYR A 106 -0.23 13.31 7.48
C TYR A 106 0.31 14.74 7.63
N ALA A 107 1.34 15.11 6.86
CA ALA A 107 1.90 16.46 6.89
C ALA A 107 0.90 17.52 6.45
N GLU A 108 0.04 17.20 5.49
CA GLU A 108 -0.92 18.12 4.90
C GLU A 108 -2.34 17.97 5.49
N GLY A 109 -2.63 16.89 6.23
CA GLY A 109 -3.97 16.59 6.73
C GLY A 109 -4.94 16.11 5.63
N LYS A 110 -4.43 15.42 4.61
CA LYS A 110 -5.23 14.89 3.49
C LYS A 110 -5.79 13.51 3.81
N GLY A 111 -7.10 13.41 4.04
CA GLY A 111 -7.79 12.16 4.39
C GLY A 111 -7.46 11.60 5.78
N VAL A 112 -6.62 12.29 6.54
CA VAL A 112 -6.25 12.02 7.94
C VAL A 112 -6.04 13.36 8.66
N PRO A 113 -6.19 13.42 10.00
CA PRO A 113 -5.81 14.61 10.76
C PRO A 113 -4.35 14.99 10.53
N LYS A 114 -4.07 16.28 10.33
CA LYS A 114 -2.68 16.76 10.19
C LYS A 114 -1.87 16.39 11.43
N SER A 115 -0.68 15.80 11.21
CA SER A 115 0.23 15.38 12.28
C SER A 115 1.67 15.35 11.80
N ALA A 116 2.47 16.34 12.21
CA ALA A 116 3.90 16.36 11.95
C ALA A 116 4.61 15.14 12.58
N TYR A 117 4.13 14.67 13.74
CA TYR A 117 4.64 13.47 14.41
C TYR A 117 4.44 12.20 13.56
N GLU A 118 3.23 11.94 13.08
CA GLU A 118 2.95 10.77 12.24
C GLU A 118 3.70 10.87 10.91
N ALA A 119 3.73 12.05 10.29
CA ALA A 119 4.49 12.27 9.07
C ALA A 119 5.97 11.95 9.25
N TYR A 120 6.60 12.49 10.29
CA TYR A 120 8.02 12.25 10.56
C TYR A 120 8.31 10.79 10.91
N LYS A 121 7.47 10.16 11.71
CA LYS A 121 7.56 8.72 12.02
C LYS A 121 7.56 7.86 10.76
N TRP A 122 6.63 8.10 9.81
CA TRP A 122 6.56 7.33 8.56
C TRP A 122 7.76 7.59 7.64
N ILE A 123 8.33 8.81 7.64
CA ILE A 123 9.58 9.11 6.92
C ILE A 123 10.72 8.26 7.48
N LEU A 124 10.87 8.21 8.81
CA LEU A 124 11.92 7.42 9.47
C LEU A 124 11.75 5.91 9.24
N ILE A 125 10.50 5.42 9.21
CA ILE A 125 10.22 4.03 8.84
C ILE A 125 10.65 3.79 7.39
N ALA A 126 10.27 4.66 6.46
CA ALA A 126 10.63 4.56 5.05
C ALA A 126 12.17 4.56 4.84
N GLU A 127 12.89 5.46 5.53
CA GLU A 127 14.35 5.54 5.51
C GLU A 127 15.00 4.24 6.00
N ARG A 128 14.53 3.68 7.10
CA ARG A 128 14.99 2.40 7.65
C ARG A 128 14.87 1.25 6.64
N TRP A 129 13.89 1.33 5.72
CA TRP A 129 13.65 0.34 4.68
C TRP A 129 14.13 0.79 3.29
N ASN A 130 15.17 1.66 3.28
CA ASN A 130 15.88 2.12 2.09
C ASN A 130 15.02 2.88 1.06
N ALA A 131 13.95 3.54 1.49
CA ALA A 131 13.28 4.50 0.62
C ALA A 131 14.22 5.68 0.30
N PRO A 132 14.15 6.26 -0.90
CA PRO A 132 14.96 7.42 -1.26
C PRO A 132 14.43 8.68 -0.55
N VAL A 133 14.83 8.87 0.70
CA VAL A 133 14.45 10.03 1.51
C VAL A 133 15.48 11.14 1.33
N VAL A 134 15.01 12.35 1.05
CA VAL A 134 15.84 13.56 1.00
C VAL A 134 15.69 14.29 2.35
N PRO A 135 16.75 14.39 3.20
CA PRO A 135 16.64 14.97 4.53
C PRO A 135 16.02 16.36 4.56
N GLN A 136 16.30 17.19 3.57
CA GLN A 136 15.74 18.54 3.46
C GLN A 136 14.21 18.56 3.30
N SER A 137 13.60 17.47 2.83
CA SER A 137 12.15 17.40 2.59
C SER A 137 11.32 17.38 3.89
N TYR A 138 11.90 16.97 5.01
CA TYR A 138 11.20 16.90 6.29
C TYR A 138 11.66 17.93 7.34
N GLU A 139 12.62 18.81 7.01
CA GLU A 139 12.99 19.91 7.91
C GLU A 139 11.81 20.78 8.37
N PRO A 140 10.81 21.10 7.53
CA PRO A 140 9.63 21.83 7.98
C PRO A 140 8.87 21.14 9.11
N LEU A 141 8.78 19.79 9.05
CA LEU A 141 8.12 18.99 10.09
C LEU A 141 8.86 19.07 11.43
N LEU A 142 10.21 19.05 11.38
CA LEU A 142 11.03 19.16 12.59
C LEU A 142 10.85 20.50 13.31
N ARG A 143 10.48 21.57 12.59
CA ARG A 143 10.18 22.88 13.19
C ARG A 143 8.81 22.92 13.88
N GLU A 144 7.89 22.04 13.49
CA GLU A 144 6.57 21.90 14.12
C GLU A 144 6.61 21.02 15.37
N LEU A 145 7.66 20.19 15.55
CA LEU A 145 7.78 19.20 16.61
C LEU A 145 8.62 19.72 17.79
N LYS A 146 8.22 19.33 18.99
CA LYS A 146 9.04 19.52 20.19
C LYS A 146 10.17 18.47 20.23
N PRO A 147 11.29 18.75 20.93
CA PRO A 147 12.41 17.80 21.02
C PRO A 147 12.00 16.40 21.52
N ASP A 148 11.09 16.33 22.50
CA ASP A 148 10.60 15.06 23.04
C ASP A 148 9.72 14.30 22.04
N GLU A 149 8.96 14.98 21.18
CA GLU A 149 8.17 14.38 20.10
C GLU A 149 9.07 13.80 19.00
N ILE A 150 10.18 14.49 18.68
CA ILE A 150 11.19 13.99 17.74
C ILE A 150 11.79 12.67 18.24
N GLU A 151 12.21 12.62 19.51
CA GLU A 151 12.79 11.41 20.10
C GLU A 151 11.74 10.27 20.20
N LYS A 152 10.50 10.58 20.53
CA LYS A 152 9.40 9.61 20.51
C LYS A 152 9.14 9.04 19.11
N ALA A 153 9.17 9.89 18.06
CA ALA A 153 8.99 9.44 16.68
C ALA A 153 10.13 8.52 16.23
N LYS A 154 11.38 8.84 16.57
CA LYS A 154 12.55 7.99 16.33
C LYS A 154 12.41 6.63 17.01
N ALA A 155 12.07 6.62 18.30
CA ALA A 155 11.87 5.38 19.06
C ALA A 155 10.74 4.54 18.48
N ALA A 156 9.60 5.17 18.10
CA ALA A 156 8.47 4.50 17.50
C ALA A 156 8.82 3.90 16.11
N ALA A 157 9.61 4.60 15.30
CA ALA A 157 10.06 4.10 14.01
C ALA A 157 11.01 2.90 14.13
N VAL A 158 11.90 2.89 15.13
CA VAL A 158 12.78 1.75 15.39
C VAL A 158 12.00 0.54 15.88
N ALA A 159 11.00 0.73 16.74
CA ALA A 159 10.17 -0.34 17.29
C ALA A 159 9.10 -0.83 16.32
N TYR A 160 8.88 -0.14 15.20
CA TYR A 160 7.81 -0.45 14.26
C TYR A 160 8.00 -1.82 13.58
N THR A 161 6.93 -2.61 13.59
CA THR A 161 6.82 -3.89 12.87
C THR A 161 5.61 -3.87 11.96
N PHE A 162 5.75 -4.44 10.76
CA PHE A 162 4.65 -4.49 9.81
C PHE A 162 3.57 -5.50 10.23
N LYS A 163 2.34 -5.23 9.82
CA LYS A 163 1.22 -6.18 9.99
C LYS A 163 1.50 -7.42 9.15
N THR A 164 1.62 -8.56 9.79
CA THR A 164 1.60 -9.86 9.12
C THR A 164 0.21 -10.14 8.57
N LYS A 165 0.15 -10.88 7.44
CA LYS A 165 -1.12 -11.33 6.86
C LYS A 165 -1.91 -12.20 7.82
#